data_dbbee57e599cca7bf32c037d472a6e9b
#
_entry.id   dbbee57e599cca7bf32c037d472a6e9b
#
_cell.length_a   1.000
_cell.length_b   1.000
_cell.length_c   1.000
_cell.angle_alpha   90.00
_cell.angle_beta   90.00
_cell.angle_gamma   90.00
#
_symmetry.space_group_name_H-M   'P 1'
#
loop_
_entity.id
_entity.type
_entity.pdbx_description
1 polymer ?
#
loop_
_entity_poly.entity_id
_entity_poly.type
_entity_poly.pdbx_seq_one_letter_code
_entity_poly.pdbx_strand_id
1 'polypeptide(L)'
;DAIKIGNKDRDLYINNYIETLENLGKEDIHLVCYNFMPVFDWTRTELARKRPDGSTVLAYTQAAVDALNPEDMFHSIASDTNGSIMPGWEPERMAHIKELFEMYKDVDDEKLFANLKYFLERIMPVCDKYDINMAIHPDDPAWSVFGLPRIIINKKNILRMMKMVDNPHNGVTFCSGSYGTNLENDLPDMIRSLKGRIHFAHVRNLKFNSPSDFE
;
A
#
# COMPACT_ATOMS: atom_id res chain seq x y z
N ASP A 1 10.78 -5.74 -1.10
CA ASP A 1 11.40 -4.94 -0.02
C ASP A 1 12.70 -4.25 -0.46
N ALA A 2 13.59 -4.91 -1.24
CA ALA A 2 14.87 -4.34 -1.64
C ALA A 2 14.80 -2.89 -2.18
N ILE A 3 13.79 -2.59 -3.01
CA ILE A 3 13.56 -1.25 -3.56
C ILE A 3 13.09 -0.30 -2.44
N LYS A 4 12.14 -0.73 -1.61
CA LYS A 4 11.54 0.09 -0.55
C LYS A 4 12.56 0.51 0.52
N ILE A 5 13.49 -0.37 0.88
CA ILE A 5 14.57 -0.04 1.84
C ILE A 5 15.80 0.61 1.19
N GLY A 6 15.90 0.56 -0.14
CA GLY A 6 17.02 1.12 -0.88
C GLY A 6 18.33 0.36 -0.70
N ASN A 7 18.28 -0.97 -0.60
CA ASN A 7 19.48 -1.80 -0.42
C ASN A 7 20.32 -1.89 -1.72
N LYS A 8 21.46 -2.57 -1.63
CA LYS A 8 22.42 -2.73 -2.75
C LYS A 8 21.85 -3.44 -3.97
N ASP A 9 20.83 -4.29 -3.79
CA ASP A 9 20.24 -5.10 -4.86
C ASP A 9 19.04 -4.42 -5.52
N ARG A 10 18.65 -3.20 -5.07
CA ARG A 10 17.47 -2.49 -5.56
C ARG A 10 17.46 -2.32 -7.09
N ASP A 11 18.62 -2.05 -7.69
CA ASP A 11 18.71 -1.81 -9.13
C ASP A 11 18.45 -3.09 -9.95
N LEU A 12 18.84 -4.25 -9.44
CA LEU A 12 18.49 -5.53 -10.05
C LEU A 12 16.96 -5.69 -10.10
N TYR A 13 16.28 -5.45 -8.98
CA TYR A 13 14.81 -5.58 -8.91
C TYR A 13 14.09 -4.49 -9.71
N ILE A 14 14.64 -3.28 -9.79
CA ILE A 14 14.09 -2.22 -10.66
C ILE A 14 14.24 -2.61 -12.13
N ASN A 15 15.36 -3.16 -12.54
CA ASN A 15 15.56 -3.62 -13.92
C ASN A 15 14.60 -4.75 -14.29
N ASN A 16 14.37 -5.72 -13.39
CA ASN A 16 13.36 -6.76 -13.59
C ASN A 16 11.94 -6.16 -13.71
N TYR A 17 11.66 -5.10 -12.94
CA TYR A 17 10.38 -4.40 -13.01
C TYR A 17 10.23 -3.66 -14.35
N ILE A 18 11.29 -3.01 -14.84
CA ILE A 18 11.33 -2.37 -16.17
C ILE A 18 11.06 -3.41 -17.28
N GLU A 19 11.70 -4.56 -17.23
CA GLU A 19 11.44 -5.64 -18.19
C GLU A 19 9.99 -6.12 -18.14
N THR A 20 9.41 -6.22 -16.94
CA THR A 20 7.99 -6.54 -16.77
C THR A 20 7.11 -5.49 -17.43
N LEU A 21 7.37 -4.18 -17.20
CA LEU A 21 6.63 -3.10 -17.85
C LEU A 21 6.77 -3.14 -19.39
N GLU A 22 7.97 -3.42 -19.91
CA GLU A 22 8.17 -3.60 -21.36
C GLU A 22 7.32 -4.75 -21.91
N ASN A 23 7.23 -5.85 -21.19
CA ASN A 23 6.43 -7.00 -21.63
C ASN A 23 4.92 -6.67 -21.56
N LEU A 24 4.46 -5.98 -20.52
CA LEU A 24 3.08 -5.50 -20.42
C LEU A 24 2.74 -4.53 -21.56
N GLY A 25 3.64 -3.60 -21.88
CA GLY A 25 3.44 -2.66 -22.99
C GLY A 25 3.39 -3.32 -24.37
N LYS A 26 4.14 -4.40 -24.58
CA LYS A 26 4.07 -5.20 -25.82
C LYS A 26 2.73 -5.94 -25.97
N GLU A 27 2.09 -6.25 -24.85
CA GLU A 27 0.78 -6.91 -24.81
C GLU A 27 -0.38 -5.92 -24.67
N ASP A 28 -0.14 -4.63 -24.95
CA ASP A 28 -1.14 -3.54 -24.95
C ASP A 28 -1.80 -3.34 -23.57
N ILE A 29 -1.05 -3.55 -22.48
CA ILE A 29 -1.49 -3.33 -21.10
C ILE A 29 -0.94 -1.98 -20.62
N HIS A 30 -1.82 -0.99 -20.50
CA HIS A 30 -1.50 0.41 -20.24
C HIS A 30 -1.77 0.89 -18.80
N LEU A 31 -2.05 -0.01 -17.86
CA LEU A 31 -2.33 0.34 -16.47
C LEU A 31 -1.72 -0.68 -15.51
N VAL A 32 -0.94 -0.19 -14.56
CA VAL A 32 -0.37 -1.00 -13.48
C VAL A 32 -0.74 -0.40 -12.13
N CYS A 33 -1.58 -1.10 -11.37
CA CYS A 33 -1.83 -0.80 -9.95
C CYS A 33 -0.73 -1.43 -9.11
N TYR A 34 -0.12 -0.66 -8.21
CA TYR A 34 0.94 -1.13 -7.33
C TYR A 34 0.85 -0.46 -5.96
N ASN A 35 1.52 -1.00 -4.96
CA ASN A 35 1.67 -0.37 -3.65
C ASN A 35 3.15 -0.20 -3.27
N PHE A 36 3.41 0.62 -2.26
CA PHE A 36 4.76 0.82 -1.72
C PHE A 36 4.80 0.63 -0.19
N MET A 37 3.88 -0.18 0.34
CA MET A 37 3.71 -0.46 1.77
C MET A 37 4.87 -1.29 2.32
N PRO A 38 5.55 -0.85 3.40
CA PRO A 38 6.55 -1.65 4.09
C PRO A 38 5.96 -2.90 4.74
N VAL A 39 6.60 -4.03 4.57
CA VAL A 39 6.33 -5.34 5.17
C VAL A 39 4.93 -5.86 4.85
N PHE A 40 3.90 -5.22 5.37
CA PHE A 40 2.51 -5.61 5.19
C PHE A 40 1.83 -4.74 4.13
N ASP A 41 1.01 -5.36 3.31
CA ASP A 41 0.12 -4.62 2.43
C ASP A 41 -1.03 -4.00 3.26
N TRP A 42 -2.29 -4.25 2.95
CA TRP A 42 -3.37 -3.79 3.81
C TRP A 42 -3.47 -4.66 5.08
N THR A 43 -3.77 -4.02 6.22
CA THR A 43 -3.77 -4.66 7.53
C THR A 43 -5.20 -4.76 8.07
N ARG A 44 -5.57 -5.95 8.55
CA ARG A 44 -6.82 -6.22 9.26
C ARG A 44 -6.52 -7.06 10.51
N THR A 45 -7.33 -6.87 11.53
CA THR A 45 -7.23 -7.64 12.79
C THR A 45 -8.21 -8.81 12.86
N GLU A 46 -9.26 -8.77 12.04
CA GLU A 46 -10.23 -9.83 11.88
C GLU A 46 -10.58 -10.00 10.40
N LEU A 47 -10.54 -11.22 9.87
CA LEU A 47 -10.87 -11.50 8.47
C LEU A 47 -12.33 -11.96 8.28
N ALA A 48 -13.03 -12.26 9.34
CA ALA A 48 -14.40 -12.80 9.30
C ALA A 48 -15.24 -12.33 10.51
N ARG A 49 -15.20 -11.03 10.83
CA ARG A 49 -16.06 -10.45 11.88
C ARG A 49 -17.52 -10.69 11.52
N LYS A 50 -18.26 -11.36 12.40
CA LYS A 50 -19.69 -11.65 12.19
C LYS A 50 -20.52 -10.40 12.41
N ARG A 51 -21.48 -10.18 11.52
CA ARG A 51 -22.48 -9.12 11.60
C ARG A 51 -23.82 -9.67 12.07
N PRO A 52 -24.72 -8.80 12.58
CA PRO A 52 -26.04 -9.24 13.05
C PRO A 52 -26.91 -9.92 12.00
N ASP A 53 -26.69 -9.65 10.72
CA ASP A 53 -27.39 -10.26 9.58
C ASP A 53 -26.82 -11.62 9.18
N GLY A 54 -25.79 -12.12 9.89
CA GLY A 54 -25.11 -13.38 9.63
C GLY A 54 -23.98 -13.30 8.58
N SER A 55 -23.79 -12.16 7.93
CA SER A 55 -22.67 -11.93 7.02
C SER A 55 -21.34 -11.79 7.79
N THR A 56 -20.22 -11.91 7.09
CA THR A 56 -18.90 -11.64 7.63
C THR A 56 -18.23 -10.48 6.89
N VAL A 57 -17.34 -9.78 7.57
CA VAL A 57 -16.62 -8.62 7.05
C VAL A 57 -15.20 -8.57 7.57
N LEU A 58 -14.31 -8.00 6.76
CA LEU A 58 -12.96 -7.65 7.21
C LEU A 58 -13.02 -6.48 8.17
N ALA A 59 -12.31 -6.56 9.29
CA ALA A 59 -12.32 -5.50 10.29
C ALA A 59 -10.91 -5.17 10.82
N TYR A 60 -10.76 -3.93 11.27
CA TYR A 60 -9.55 -3.40 11.88
C TYR A 60 -9.89 -2.76 13.22
N THR A 61 -9.10 -3.08 14.23
CA THR A 61 -9.19 -2.46 15.57
C THR A 61 -7.79 -2.09 16.02
N GLN A 62 -7.53 -0.81 16.28
CA GLN A 62 -6.21 -0.32 16.74
C GLN A 62 -5.80 -0.98 18.05
N ALA A 63 -6.73 -1.13 19.00
CA ALA A 63 -6.44 -1.78 20.27
C ALA A 63 -5.94 -3.22 20.11
N ALA A 64 -6.42 -3.94 19.11
CA ALA A 64 -5.91 -5.28 18.79
C ALA A 64 -4.49 -5.21 18.21
N VAL A 65 -4.21 -4.24 17.34
CA VAL A 65 -2.87 -3.99 16.81
C VAL A 65 -1.89 -3.64 17.93
N ASP A 66 -2.28 -2.74 18.84
CA ASP A 66 -1.44 -2.29 19.96
C ASP A 66 -1.16 -3.41 20.97
N ALA A 67 -2.07 -4.36 21.09
CA ALA A 67 -1.94 -5.52 21.99
C ALA A 67 -1.07 -6.64 21.39
N LEU A 68 -0.80 -6.61 20.10
CA LEU A 68 -0.06 -7.67 19.40
C LEU A 68 1.41 -7.30 19.27
N ASN A 69 2.27 -8.21 19.75
CA ASN A 69 3.63 -8.30 19.25
C ASN A 69 3.55 -8.75 17.78
N PRO A 70 4.22 -8.07 16.82
CA PRO A 70 4.25 -8.50 15.41
C PRO A 70 4.59 -9.97 15.20
N GLU A 71 5.40 -10.54 16.08
CA GLU A 71 5.80 -11.94 16.03
C GLU A 71 4.66 -12.93 16.38
N ASP A 72 3.71 -12.49 17.21
CA ASP A 72 2.57 -13.30 17.65
C ASP A 72 1.36 -13.15 16.72
N MET A 73 1.35 -12.11 15.87
CA MET A 73 0.24 -11.82 14.96
C MET A 73 -0.07 -12.98 14.00
N PHE A 74 0.96 -13.65 13.51
CA PHE A 74 0.78 -14.77 12.59
C PHE A 74 -0.07 -15.88 13.21
N HIS A 75 0.18 -16.22 14.47
CA HIS A 75 -0.57 -17.26 15.15
C HIS A 75 -2.01 -16.88 15.47
N SER A 76 -2.27 -15.61 15.78
CA SER A 76 -3.61 -15.13 16.12
C SER A 76 -4.49 -14.92 14.89
N ILE A 77 -3.94 -14.40 13.79
CA ILE A 77 -4.69 -14.17 12.56
C ILE A 77 -4.86 -15.45 11.75
N ALA A 78 -3.86 -16.31 11.69
CA ALA A 78 -3.93 -17.58 10.97
C ALA A 78 -5.02 -18.53 11.51
N SER A 79 -5.39 -18.42 12.79
CA SER A 79 -6.44 -19.26 13.39
C SER A 79 -7.86 -18.87 12.97
N ASP A 80 -8.08 -17.64 12.48
CA ASP A 80 -9.43 -17.06 12.26
C ASP A 80 -9.74 -16.76 10.78
N THR A 81 -8.91 -17.25 9.84
CA THR A 81 -8.93 -16.82 8.43
C THR A 81 -9.90 -17.58 7.53
N ASN A 82 -10.60 -18.62 8.00
CA ASN A 82 -11.36 -19.52 7.12
C ASN A 82 -10.55 -20.01 5.89
N GLY A 83 -9.23 -20.11 6.01
CA GLY A 83 -8.34 -20.50 4.91
C GLY A 83 -7.95 -19.37 3.95
N SER A 84 -8.34 -18.13 4.23
CA SER A 84 -7.91 -16.96 3.46
C SER A 84 -6.60 -16.41 4.01
N ILE A 85 -5.67 -16.02 3.11
CA ILE A 85 -4.40 -15.39 3.46
C ILE A 85 -4.42 -13.96 2.90
N MET A 86 -4.09 -12.99 3.75
CA MET A 86 -3.94 -11.60 3.28
C MET A 86 -2.62 -11.43 2.53
N PRO A 87 -2.58 -10.60 1.47
CA PRO A 87 -1.34 -10.22 0.82
C PRO A 87 -0.34 -9.61 1.81
N GLY A 88 0.91 -10.07 1.78
CA GLY A 88 1.95 -9.68 2.73
C GLY A 88 1.98 -10.50 4.02
N TRP A 89 1.02 -11.42 4.20
CA TRP A 89 0.90 -12.28 5.38
C TRP A 89 1.10 -13.77 5.06
N GLU A 90 1.75 -14.08 3.94
CA GLU A 90 2.05 -15.44 3.54
C GLU A 90 2.93 -16.13 4.60
N PRO A 91 2.72 -17.44 4.90
CA PRO A 91 3.45 -18.18 5.94
C PRO A 91 4.96 -18.09 5.80
N GLU A 92 5.49 -18.20 4.59
CA GLU A 92 6.92 -18.09 4.30
C GLU A 92 7.47 -16.70 4.65
N ARG A 93 6.68 -15.65 4.39
CA ARG A 93 7.04 -14.28 4.72
C ARG A 93 7.01 -14.04 6.23
N MET A 94 6.00 -14.58 6.91
CA MET A 94 5.88 -14.47 8.37
C MET A 94 6.98 -15.21 9.13
N ALA A 95 7.50 -16.30 8.58
CA ALA A 95 8.66 -17.00 9.17
C ALA A 95 9.91 -16.09 9.27
N HIS A 96 10.00 -15.04 8.42
CA HIS A 96 11.10 -14.08 8.40
C HIS A 96 10.70 -12.69 8.92
N ILE A 97 9.61 -12.58 9.67
CA ILE A 97 9.05 -11.27 10.08
C ILE A 97 10.06 -10.42 10.87
N LYS A 98 10.86 -11.03 11.75
CA LYS A 98 11.92 -10.33 12.51
C LYS A 98 12.97 -9.73 11.60
N GLU A 99 13.41 -10.46 10.60
CA GLU A 99 14.38 -10.00 9.61
C GLU A 99 13.82 -8.84 8.79
N LEU A 100 12.53 -8.91 8.43
CA LEU A 100 11.84 -7.84 7.72
C LEU A 100 11.78 -6.56 8.57
N PHE A 101 11.40 -6.64 9.84
CA PHE A 101 11.38 -5.48 10.73
C PHE A 101 12.79 -4.89 10.91
N GLU A 102 13.80 -5.73 11.09
CA GLU A 102 15.19 -5.27 11.20
C GLU A 102 15.66 -4.53 9.95
N MET A 103 15.26 -4.98 8.76
CA MET A 103 15.57 -4.28 7.50
C MET A 103 14.94 -2.88 7.41
N TYR A 104 13.80 -2.67 8.07
CA TYR A 104 13.09 -1.38 8.04
C TYR A 104 13.41 -0.46 9.23
N LYS A 105 14.20 -0.89 10.22
CA LYS A 105 14.46 -0.11 11.45
C LYS A 105 15.00 1.31 11.22
N ASP A 106 15.76 1.48 10.13
CA ASP A 106 16.36 2.76 9.74
C ASP A 106 15.62 3.42 8.58
N VAL A 107 14.39 2.99 8.27
CA VAL A 107 13.57 3.52 7.18
C VAL A 107 12.41 4.31 7.77
N ASP A 108 12.56 5.62 7.78
CA ASP A 108 11.51 6.58 8.09
C ASP A 108 10.73 7.00 6.84
N ASP A 109 9.74 7.88 7.00
CA ASP A 109 8.93 8.41 5.91
C ASP A 109 9.80 9.09 4.83
N GLU A 110 10.82 9.86 5.24
CA GLU A 110 11.67 10.60 4.30
C GLU A 110 12.52 9.65 3.45
N LYS A 111 13.08 8.62 4.06
CA LYS A 111 13.84 7.60 3.35
C LYS A 111 12.94 6.76 2.44
N LEU A 112 11.72 6.44 2.88
CA LEU A 112 10.75 5.72 2.07
C LEU A 112 10.32 6.56 0.85
N PHE A 113 10.09 7.89 1.03
CA PHE A 113 9.84 8.81 -0.09
C PHE A 113 11.03 8.90 -1.05
N ALA A 114 12.26 8.96 -0.54
CA ALA A 114 13.45 9.00 -1.37
C ALA A 114 13.62 7.73 -2.21
N ASN A 115 13.32 6.56 -1.62
CA ASN A 115 13.36 5.29 -2.33
C ASN A 115 12.23 5.15 -3.36
N LEU A 116 11.02 5.65 -3.05
CA LEU A 116 9.92 5.73 -4.01
C LEU A 116 10.27 6.65 -5.19
N LYS A 117 10.85 7.82 -4.90
CA LYS A 117 11.33 8.74 -5.95
C LYS A 117 12.32 8.05 -6.87
N TYR A 118 13.34 7.41 -6.31
CA TYR A 118 14.36 6.69 -7.08
C TYR A 118 13.74 5.62 -7.99
N PHE A 119 12.81 4.83 -7.44
CA PHE A 119 12.08 3.82 -8.21
C PHE A 119 11.30 4.45 -9.38
N LEU A 120 10.51 5.49 -9.11
CA LEU A 120 9.70 6.17 -10.12
C LEU A 120 10.57 6.79 -11.22
N GLU A 121 11.65 7.49 -10.88
CA GLU A 121 12.57 8.08 -11.86
C GLU A 121 13.16 7.02 -12.82
N ARG A 122 13.40 5.81 -12.31
CA ARG A 122 13.95 4.72 -13.12
C ARG A 122 12.94 4.07 -14.05
N ILE A 123 11.65 3.99 -13.65
CA ILE A 123 10.60 3.33 -14.45
C ILE A 123 9.86 4.27 -15.39
N MET A 124 9.83 5.59 -15.14
CA MET A 124 9.09 6.53 -16.00
C MET A 124 9.49 6.48 -17.48
N PRO A 125 10.77 6.33 -17.86
CA PRO A 125 11.14 6.23 -19.27
C PRO A 125 10.48 5.05 -20.02
N VAL A 126 10.28 3.91 -19.37
CA VAL A 126 9.57 2.79 -19.98
C VAL A 126 8.06 3.03 -19.99
N CYS A 127 7.52 3.71 -18.98
CA CYS A 127 6.13 4.11 -18.95
C CYS A 127 5.81 5.09 -20.09
N ASP A 128 6.66 6.08 -20.32
CA ASP A 128 6.55 7.04 -21.44
C ASP A 128 6.61 6.33 -22.79
N LYS A 129 7.51 5.34 -22.94
CA LYS A 129 7.70 4.59 -24.20
C LYS A 129 6.48 3.75 -24.59
N TYR A 130 5.82 3.15 -23.61
CA TYR A 130 4.72 2.21 -23.82
C TYR A 130 3.35 2.72 -23.39
N ASP A 131 3.24 4.01 -23.05
CA ASP A 131 1.99 4.65 -22.58
C ASP A 131 1.37 3.90 -21.39
N ILE A 132 2.20 3.55 -20.38
CA ILE A 132 1.77 2.80 -19.20
C ILE A 132 1.55 3.74 -18.02
N ASN A 133 0.33 3.79 -17.52
CA ASN A 133 -0.03 4.52 -16.32
C ASN A 133 0.27 3.71 -15.06
N MET A 134 1.14 4.24 -14.21
CA MET A 134 1.43 3.69 -12.88
C MET A 134 0.45 4.28 -11.86
N ALA A 135 -0.34 3.44 -11.23
CA ALA A 135 -1.39 3.82 -10.31
C ALA A 135 -1.06 3.31 -8.90
N ILE A 136 -0.38 4.14 -8.07
CA ILE A 136 -0.05 3.73 -6.70
C ILE A 136 -1.31 3.62 -5.85
N HIS A 137 -1.48 2.47 -5.19
CA HIS A 137 -2.57 2.24 -4.24
C HIS A 137 -2.22 2.89 -2.88
N PRO A 138 -3.18 3.57 -2.23
CA PRO A 138 -2.96 4.14 -0.90
C PRO A 138 -2.68 3.06 0.14
N ASP A 139 -1.96 3.47 1.18
CA ASP A 139 -1.74 2.63 2.35
C ASP A 139 -3.07 2.35 3.07
N ASP A 140 -3.23 1.16 3.64
CA ASP A 140 -4.46 0.72 4.27
C ASP A 140 -4.14 -0.06 5.57
N PRO A 141 -4.43 0.50 6.74
CA PRO A 141 -5.00 1.83 6.96
C PRO A 141 -4.06 2.98 6.58
N ALA A 142 -4.64 4.18 6.40
CA ALA A 142 -3.91 5.38 5.99
C ALA A 142 -3.18 6.05 7.18
N TRP A 143 -2.42 5.25 7.93
CA TRP A 143 -1.51 5.65 9.01
C TRP A 143 -0.46 4.56 9.26
N SER A 144 0.61 4.90 9.98
CA SER A 144 1.69 3.97 10.36
C SER A 144 1.17 2.83 11.22
N VAL A 145 1.60 1.60 10.94
CA VAL A 145 1.22 0.39 11.67
C VAL A 145 2.49 -0.33 12.11
N PHE A 146 2.56 -0.77 13.36
CA PHE A 146 3.72 -1.45 13.95
C PHE A 146 5.03 -0.65 13.88
N GLY A 147 4.96 0.68 13.90
CA GLY A 147 6.13 1.53 13.74
C GLY A 147 6.71 1.60 12.32
N LEU A 148 6.08 0.92 11.35
CA LEU A 148 6.49 0.97 9.96
C LEU A 148 5.93 2.24 9.29
N PRO A 149 6.74 2.94 8.44
CA PRO A 149 6.27 4.15 7.78
C PRO A 149 5.18 3.85 6.76
N ARG A 150 4.22 4.75 6.61
CA ARG A 150 3.17 4.75 5.59
C ARG A 150 3.10 6.14 4.97
N ILE A 151 3.29 6.23 3.65
CA ILE A 151 3.50 7.52 2.98
C ILE A 151 2.40 7.90 1.97
N ILE A 152 1.58 6.96 1.51
CA ILE A 152 0.47 7.25 0.59
C ILE A 152 -0.84 7.28 1.38
N ILE A 153 -0.96 8.24 2.29
CA ILE A 153 -1.99 8.26 3.34
C ILE A 153 -2.94 9.46 3.28
N ASN A 154 -2.55 10.54 2.62
CA ASN A 154 -3.32 11.77 2.57
C ASN A 154 -2.97 12.63 1.34
N LYS A 155 -3.78 13.69 1.10
CA LYS A 155 -3.61 14.63 -0.01
C LYS A 155 -2.20 15.23 -0.07
N LYS A 156 -1.66 15.69 1.06
CA LYS A 156 -0.34 16.33 1.13
C LYS A 156 0.75 15.40 0.60
N ASN A 157 0.75 14.17 1.05
CA ASN A 157 1.75 13.18 0.69
C ASN A 157 1.66 12.75 -0.78
N ILE A 158 0.43 12.61 -1.30
CA ILE A 158 0.22 12.28 -2.71
C ILE A 158 0.70 13.41 -3.63
N LEU A 159 0.34 14.65 -3.32
CA LEU A 159 0.81 15.80 -4.08
C LEU A 159 2.34 15.94 -4.02
N ARG A 160 2.95 15.62 -2.88
CA ARG A 160 4.40 15.51 -2.76
C ARG A 160 4.97 14.45 -3.71
N MET A 161 4.42 13.25 -3.73
CA MET A 161 4.84 12.16 -4.62
C MET A 161 4.75 12.57 -6.09
N MET A 162 3.63 13.17 -6.50
CA MET A 162 3.45 13.66 -7.88
C MET A 162 4.45 14.75 -8.26
N LYS A 163 4.76 15.67 -7.32
CA LYS A 163 5.73 16.73 -7.55
C LYS A 163 7.18 16.23 -7.60
N MET A 164 7.50 15.18 -6.84
CA MET A 164 8.85 14.59 -6.85
C MET A 164 9.22 14.01 -8.21
N VAL A 165 8.24 13.42 -8.90
CA VAL A 165 8.39 12.88 -10.25
C VAL A 165 7.17 13.31 -11.05
N ASP A 166 7.27 14.52 -11.63
CA ASP A 166 6.16 15.12 -12.37
C ASP A 166 6.08 14.58 -13.80
N ASN A 167 5.49 13.40 -13.89
CA ASN A 167 5.26 12.68 -15.13
C ASN A 167 3.77 12.30 -15.21
N PRO A 168 3.08 12.50 -16.37
CA PRO A 168 1.66 12.16 -16.50
C PRO A 168 1.33 10.70 -16.19
N HIS A 169 2.25 9.78 -16.40
CA HIS A 169 2.07 8.35 -16.09
C HIS A 169 2.26 8.03 -14.59
N ASN A 170 2.79 8.96 -13.80
CA ASN A 170 2.88 8.82 -12.34
C ASN A 170 1.59 9.31 -11.69
N GLY A 171 0.71 8.41 -11.28
CA GLY A 171 -0.58 8.73 -10.70
C GLY A 171 -1.02 7.75 -9.61
N VAL A 172 -2.29 7.74 -9.31
CA VAL A 172 -2.85 6.98 -8.18
C VAL A 172 -3.97 6.04 -8.59
N THR A 173 -4.09 4.96 -7.83
CA THR A 173 -5.35 4.26 -7.62
C THR A 173 -6.11 5.01 -6.52
N PHE A 174 -7.21 5.67 -6.85
CA PHE A 174 -8.03 6.32 -5.84
C PHE A 174 -8.92 5.28 -5.17
N CYS A 175 -8.49 4.76 -4.02
CA CYS A 175 -9.28 3.85 -3.20
C CYS A 175 -10.02 4.63 -2.11
N SER A 176 -11.34 4.81 -2.27
CA SER A 176 -12.16 5.54 -1.30
C SER A 176 -12.19 4.86 0.07
N GLY A 177 -12.09 3.53 0.12
CA GLY A 177 -12.01 2.79 1.38
C GLY A 177 -10.69 3.02 2.10
N SER A 178 -9.54 2.89 1.42
CA SER A 178 -8.22 3.04 2.07
C SER A 178 -7.97 4.47 2.52
N TYR A 179 -8.18 5.48 1.66
CA TYR A 179 -8.10 6.88 2.11
C TYR A 179 -9.12 7.23 3.17
N GLY A 180 -10.33 6.64 3.09
CA GLY A 180 -11.41 6.85 4.06
C GLY A 180 -11.14 6.28 5.44
N THR A 181 -10.13 5.41 5.63
CA THR A 181 -9.71 4.98 6.97
C THR A 181 -9.24 6.14 7.82
N ASN A 182 -8.63 7.16 7.24
CA ASN A 182 -8.28 8.39 7.91
C ASN A 182 -9.43 9.40 7.78
N LEU A 183 -10.12 9.66 8.88
CA LEU A 183 -11.28 10.57 8.95
C LEU A 183 -10.93 12.04 8.67
N GLU A 184 -9.65 12.42 8.68
CA GLU A 184 -9.19 13.76 8.29
C GLU A 184 -9.12 13.96 6.77
N ASN A 185 -9.22 12.90 5.99
CA ASN A 185 -9.19 12.97 4.54
C ASN A 185 -10.54 13.43 3.95
N ASP A 186 -10.57 14.63 3.38
CA ASP A 186 -11.69 15.08 2.53
C ASP A 186 -11.57 14.43 1.14
N LEU A 187 -12.23 13.29 0.95
CA LEU A 187 -12.13 12.52 -0.30
C LEU A 187 -12.61 13.31 -1.53
N PRO A 188 -13.72 14.07 -1.49
CA PRO A 188 -14.12 14.95 -2.60
C PRO A 188 -13.06 15.99 -2.96
N ASP A 189 -12.42 16.62 -1.98
CA ASP A 189 -11.35 17.58 -2.22
C ASP A 189 -10.08 16.89 -2.78
N MET A 190 -9.75 15.70 -2.28
CA MET A 190 -8.66 14.90 -2.84
C MET A 190 -8.90 14.57 -4.31
N ILE A 191 -10.08 14.10 -4.69
CA ILE A 191 -10.43 13.80 -6.09
C ILE A 191 -10.23 15.04 -6.98
N ARG A 192 -10.74 16.20 -6.55
CA ARG A 192 -10.57 17.46 -7.31
C ARG A 192 -9.09 17.84 -7.48
N SER A 193 -8.31 17.65 -6.41
CA SER A 193 -6.88 18.00 -6.39
C SER A 193 -6.02 17.05 -7.23
N LEU A 194 -6.49 15.84 -7.49
CA LEU A 194 -5.77 14.79 -8.23
C LEU A 194 -6.26 14.66 -9.69
N LYS A 195 -7.00 15.66 -10.18
CA LYS A 195 -7.51 15.68 -11.57
C LYS A 195 -6.41 15.37 -12.58
N GLY A 196 -6.65 14.40 -13.46
CA GLY A 196 -5.71 13.98 -14.50
C GLY A 196 -4.63 13.00 -14.03
N ARG A 197 -4.60 12.63 -12.73
CA ARG A 197 -3.64 11.69 -12.16
C ARG A 197 -4.32 10.54 -11.42
N ILE A 198 -5.64 10.41 -11.47
CA ILE A 198 -6.37 9.22 -11.02
C ILE A 198 -6.46 8.29 -12.21
N HIS A 199 -5.60 7.28 -12.25
CA HIS A 199 -5.54 6.32 -13.35
C HIS A 199 -6.43 5.11 -13.13
N PHE A 200 -6.73 4.81 -11.86
CA PHE A 200 -7.61 3.72 -11.46
C PHE A 200 -8.43 4.11 -10.24
N ALA A 201 -9.58 3.48 -10.04
CA ALA A 201 -10.44 3.75 -8.90
C ALA A 201 -10.95 2.46 -8.25
N HIS A 202 -10.80 2.36 -6.92
CA HIS A 202 -11.50 1.40 -6.08
C HIS A 202 -12.61 2.11 -5.32
N VAL A 203 -13.86 1.86 -5.70
CA VAL A 203 -15.04 2.41 -5.02
C VAL A 203 -15.48 1.45 -3.93
N ARG A 204 -15.00 1.68 -2.72
CA ARG A 204 -15.23 0.86 -1.54
C ARG A 204 -15.70 1.74 -0.38
N ASN A 205 -16.59 1.21 0.46
CA ASN A 205 -17.04 1.86 1.68
C ASN A 205 -16.41 1.25 2.93
N LEU A 206 -16.45 2.04 4.00
CA LEU A 206 -16.11 1.64 5.36
C LEU A 206 -17.28 2.00 6.27
N LYS A 207 -17.43 1.25 7.35
CA LYS A 207 -18.26 1.60 8.49
C LYS A 207 -17.37 1.68 9.73
N PHE A 208 -17.39 2.83 10.38
CA PHE A 208 -16.68 3.03 11.65
C PHE A 208 -17.58 2.65 12.83
N ASN A 209 -17.03 1.87 13.75
CA ASN A 209 -17.61 1.62 15.07
C ASN A 209 -17.01 2.62 16.09
N SER A 210 -15.76 3.03 15.89
CA SER A 210 -15.05 4.12 16.55
C SER A 210 -13.97 4.69 15.62
N PRO A 211 -13.31 5.82 15.92
CA PRO A 211 -12.29 6.41 15.03
C PRO A 211 -11.14 5.48 14.62
N SER A 212 -10.90 4.42 15.39
CA SER A 212 -9.82 3.44 15.13
C SER A 212 -10.32 1.98 15.07
N ASP A 213 -11.63 1.79 14.91
CA ASP A 213 -12.30 0.50 14.66
C ASP A 213 -13.24 0.66 13.46
N PHE A 214 -12.97 -0.07 12.39
CA PHE A 214 -13.77 -0.02 11.17
C PHE A 214 -13.91 -1.41 10.52
N GLU A 215 -14.96 -1.54 9.75
CA GLU A 215 -15.29 -2.71 8.94
C GLU A 215 -15.65 -2.32 7.49
#